data_fabcb2c85945ae6d18ba4fd0bd0c243b
#
_entry.id   fabcb2c85945ae6d18ba4fd0bd0c243b
#
_cell.length_a   1.000
_cell.length_b   1.000
_cell.length_c   1.000
_cell.angle_alpha   90.00
_cell.angle_beta   90.00
_cell.angle_gamma   90.00
#
_symmetry.space_group_name_H-M   'P 1'
#
loop_
_entity.id
_entity.type
_entity.pdbx_description
1 polymer ?
#
loop_
_entity_poly.entity_id
_entity_poly.type
_entity_poly.pdbx_seq_one_letter_code
_entity_poly.pdbx_strand_id
1 'polypeptide(L)'
;MGTAEKVNTYQRMVPFVEIMDATLRDGEQTNGVSFLPHEKLVMARKLLSDVNVDRIEIASARVSEGEREAVTKICAYAQKNGLLERVEVLGFVDGGKSIDWIAECGGKVVNLLAKGSLKHCTHQLQKTPEEHISDIQKELEYAASKGISVNLYLEDWSNGMKDSPEYVYQLMDALLAADLRGQKRTNSDDDNDVCESPCQSAAIKRFMLPDTLGVMNPLQVIEYFRKMKKRYPDVHFDFHAHNDYDLAVSNSLAAVLSGARGLHVTVNGLGERCGNAPMASVQAILKDQFHAKTNIVESQLNDLSRMVESFSGISVAPNQPIVGENVFTQVAGVHADGDTKDQLYYNELIPERFGRKREYALGKQSGRANIAKNLEELGLELTPEQTRRVTERITELGDKKEIVTQDDLPYIVSDVLKHDGSDDKVKLISYVVSTAYGLRPGANIKVEINGQQYEGSAVGDGQYDAFVKTLRHIYKKYLNRTFPTLANYQVSIPPGGRTDALVQTVISWHYKDGLLRTRGLDADQTEAAIKATFKMLNIIENEITE
;
A
#
# COMPACT_ATOMS: atom_id res chain seq x y z
N MET A 1 5.74 -15.79 50.54
CA MET A 1 5.09 -17.06 50.16
C MET A 1 4.47 -16.92 48.81
N GLY A 2 5.03 -17.64 47.85
CA GLY A 2 4.39 -18.03 46.59
C GLY A 2 4.02 -16.93 45.60
N THR A 3 5.00 -16.33 44.93
CA THR A 3 4.77 -15.70 43.63
C THR A 3 4.54 -16.81 42.61
N ALA A 4 3.26 -17.04 42.28
CA ALA A 4 2.91 -17.90 41.17
C ALA A 4 3.45 -17.27 39.88
N GLU A 5 4.49 -17.81 39.29
CA GLU A 5 4.88 -17.57 37.91
C GLU A 5 3.66 -17.86 37.03
N LYS A 6 3.03 -16.81 36.55
CA LYS A 6 2.12 -16.93 35.41
C LYS A 6 2.98 -17.35 34.23
N VAL A 7 3.05 -18.65 33.99
CA VAL A 7 3.61 -19.21 32.77
C VAL A 7 2.83 -18.61 31.60
N ASN A 8 3.49 -17.69 30.92
CA ASN A 8 2.97 -17.07 29.71
C ASN A 8 3.01 -18.14 28.59
N THR A 9 1.91 -18.85 28.42
CA THR A 9 1.75 -20.01 27.52
C THR A 9 1.88 -19.62 26.04
N TYR A 10 2.07 -18.34 25.73
CA TYR A 10 2.18 -17.79 24.37
C TYR A 10 3.63 -17.55 23.89
N GLN A 11 4.63 -17.78 24.73
CA GLN A 11 6.05 -17.68 24.33
C GLN A 11 6.58 -18.98 23.66
N ARG A 12 5.82 -19.62 22.80
CA ARG A 12 6.46 -20.46 21.78
C ARG A 12 7.04 -19.50 20.75
N MET A 13 8.38 -19.42 20.67
CA MET A 13 9.05 -18.72 19.58
C MET A 13 8.42 -19.15 18.26
N VAL A 14 7.67 -18.26 17.64
CA VAL A 14 7.16 -18.49 16.29
C VAL A 14 8.38 -18.54 15.38
N PRO A 15 8.54 -19.57 14.56
CA PRO A 15 9.69 -19.70 13.67
C PRO A 15 9.72 -18.58 12.66
N PHE A 16 10.83 -18.45 11.93
CA PHE A 16 10.91 -17.58 10.77
C PHE A 16 9.73 -17.82 9.82
N VAL A 17 9.07 -16.76 9.39
CA VAL A 17 7.92 -16.78 8.48
C VAL A 17 8.33 -16.13 7.16
N GLU A 18 8.26 -16.89 6.08
CA GLU A 18 8.48 -16.40 4.73
C GLU A 18 7.29 -15.54 4.27
N ILE A 19 7.56 -14.41 3.65
CA ILE A 19 6.55 -13.54 3.07
C ILE A 19 6.66 -13.57 1.54
N MET A 20 5.60 -14.03 0.89
CA MET A 20 5.43 -13.93 -0.56
C MET A 20 4.47 -12.77 -0.88
N ASP A 21 4.91 -11.85 -1.71
CA ASP A 21 4.05 -10.79 -2.23
C ASP A 21 3.42 -11.19 -3.56
N ALA A 22 2.10 -11.10 -3.65
CA ALA A 22 1.32 -11.40 -4.85
C ALA A 22 0.69 -10.15 -5.50
N THR A 23 1.17 -8.95 -5.17
CA THR A 23 0.63 -7.68 -5.68
C THR A 23 0.63 -7.62 -7.21
N LEU A 24 1.70 -8.12 -7.83
CA LEU A 24 1.89 -8.06 -9.28
C LEU A 24 1.07 -9.11 -10.05
N ARG A 25 0.50 -10.10 -9.35
CA ARG A 25 -0.37 -11.12 -9.95
C ARG A 25 -1.80 -10.99 -9.42
N ASP A 26 -2.06 -11.30 -8.15
CA ASP A 26 -3.38 -11.26 -7.54
C ASP A 26 -3.85 -9.83 -7.28
N GLY A 27 -2.93 -8.95 -6.87
CA GLY A 27 -3.22 -7.53 -6.72
C GLY A 27 -3.71 -6.88 -8.01
N GLU A 28 -3.19 -7.30 -9.16
CA GLU A 28 -3.64 -6.83 -10.48
C GLU A 28 -5.04 -7.36 -10.86
N GLN A 29 -5.54 -8.39 -10.19
CA GLN A 29 -6.93 -8.86 -10.37
C GLN A 29 -7.97 -7.97 -9.67
N THR A 30 -7.55 -6.92 -8.98
CA THR A 30 -8.45 -5.87 -8.49
C THR A 30 -9.15 -5.21 -9.68
N ASN A 31 -10.47 -5.07 -9.61
CA ASN A 31 -11.23 -4.46 -10.69
C ASN A 31 -10.74 -3.04 -11.01
N GLY A 32 -10.39 -2.79 -12.27
CA GLY A 32 -9.88 -1.50 -12.75
C GLY A 32 -8.37 -1.31 -12.59
N VAL A 33 -7.63 -2.27 -12.04
CA VAL A 33 -6.17 -2.23 -11.95
C VAL A 33 -5.53 -2.93 -13.14
N SER A 34 -4.53 -2.31 -13.72
CA SER A 34 -3.67 -2.90 -14.75
C SER A 34 -2.31 -2.20 -14.69
N PHE A 35 -1.25 -2.97 -14.50
CA PHE A 35 0.09 -2.43 -14.41
C PHE A 35 0.84 -2.53 -15.75
N LEU A 36 1.53 -1.47 -16.10
CA LEU A 36 2.42 -1.49 -17.27
C LEU A 36 3.68 -2.32 -16.98
N PRO A 37 4.32 -2.93 -18.01
CA PRO A 37 5.53 -3.75 -17.80
C PRO A 37 6.66 -3.04 -17.05
N HIS A 38 6.83 -1.72 -17.23
CA HIS A 38 7.83 -0.95 -16.51
C HIS A 38 7.44 -0.69 -15.04
N GLU A 39 6.16 -0.52 -14.74
CA GLU A 39 5.65 -0.37 -13.38
C GLU A 39 5.84 -1.66 -12.58
N LYS A 40 5.50 -2.82 -13.18
CA LYS A 40 5.79 -4.14 -12.58
C LYS A 40 7.27 -4.31 -12.28
N LEU A 41 8.16 -3.91 -13.18
CA LEU A 41 9.61 -3.97 -12.94
C LEU A 41 10.05 -3.07 -11.78
N VAL A 42 9.52 -1.84 -11.69
CA VAL A 42 9.84 -0.91 -10.60
C VAL A 42 9.37 -1.47 -9.26
N MET A 43 8.13 -1.95 -9.19
CA MET A 43 7.58 -2.58 -7.99
C MET A 43 8.34 -3.85 -7.59
N ALA A 44 8.67 -4.72 -8.56
CA ALA A 44 9.45 -5.94 -8.29
C ALA A 44 10.84 -5.62 -7.71
N ARG A 45 11.51 -4.57 -8.20
CA ARG A 45 12.79 -4.08 -7.62
C ARG A 45 12.60 -3.60 -6.19
N LYS A 46 11.59 -2.78 -5.94
CA LYS A 46 11.28 -2.26 -4.60
C LYS A 46 10.97 -3.40 -3.63
N LEU A 47 10.15 -4.36 -4.04
CA LEU A 47 9.79 -5.54 -3.24
C LEU A 47 11.00 -6.41 -2.90
N LEU A 48 11.82 -6.76 -3.90
CA LEU A 48 12.94 -7.69 -3.72
C LEU A 48 14.15 -7.06 -3.03
N SER A 49 14.49 -5.80 -3.36
CA SER A 49 15.75 -5.18 -2.93
C SER A 49 15.61 -4.26 -1.73
N ASP A 50 14.54 -3.45 -1.66
CA ASP A 50 14.37 -2.45 -0.61
C ASP A 50 13.53 -3.00 0.55
N VAL A 51 12.35 -3.55 0.24
CA VAL A 51 11.45 -4.15 1.24
C VAL A 51 11.94 -5.53 1.67
N ASN A 52 12.64 -6.23 0.76
CA ASN A 52 13.26 -7.53 0.98
C ASN A 52 12.24 -8.64 1.33
N VAL A 53 11.12 -8.71 0.59
CA VAL A 53 10.19 -9.86 0.68
C VAL A 53 10.92 -11.14 0.26
N ASP A 54 10.56 -12.28 0.82
CA ASP A 54 11.23 -13.55 0.49
C ASP A 54 10.97 -13.98 -0.94
N ARG A 55 9.75 -13.78 -1.44
CA ARG A 55 9.33 -14.17 -2.79
C ARG A 55 8.30 -13.19 -3.35
N ILE A 56 8.22 -13.12 -4.68
CA ILE A 56 7.19 -12.35 -5.39
C ILE A 56 6.53 -13.20 -6.46
N GLU A 57 5.21 -13.15 -6.55
CA GLU A 57 4.45 -13.73 -7.65
C GLU A 57 4.06 -12.62 -8.63
N ILE A 58 4.58 -12.67 -9.85
CA ILE A 58 4.64 -11.50 -10.73
C ILE A 58 3.61 -11.47 -11.86
N ALA A 59 3.06 -12.62 -12.23
CA ALA A 59 2.13 -12.75 -13.34
C ALA A 59 1.44 -14.11 -13.36
N SER A 60 0.37 -14.23 -14.16
CA SER A 60 -0.15 -15.50 -14.64
C SER A 60 0.41 -15.78 -16.04
N ALA A 61 0.86 -17.02 -16.26
CA ALA A 61 1.43 -17.40 -17.55
C ALA A 61 0.41 -17.29 -18.69
N ARG A 62 0.88 -16.85 -19.88
CA ARG A 62 0.12 -16.84 -21.13
C ARG A 62 -1.11 -15.92 -21.18
N VAL A 63 -1.17 -14.90 -20.33
CA VAL A 63 -2.32 -13.96 -20.31
C VAL A 63 -2.22 -12.95 -21.45
N SER A 64 -1.06 -12.27 -21.60
CA SER A 64 -0.88 -11.23 -22.61
C SER A 64 0.60 -11.05 -22.99
N GLU A 65 0.83 -10.31 -24.08
CA GLU A 65 2.19 -9.95 -24.49
C GLU A 65 2.83 -8.94 -23.51
N GLY A 66 2.03 -8.06 -22.89
CA GLY A 66 2.52 -7.16 -21.82
C GLY A 66 3.02 -7.94 -20.61
N GLU A 67 2.31 -9.02 -20.21
CA GLU A 67 2.77 -9.91 -19.15
C GLU A 67 4.09 -10.60 -19.52
N ARG A 68 4.22 -11.06 -20.77
CA ARG A 68 5.46 -11.66 -21.28
C ARG A 68 6.64 -10.70 -21.18
N GLU A 69 6.43 -9.46 -21.59
CA GLU A 69 7.44 -8.40 -21.49
C GLU A 69 7.82 -8.12 -20.03
N ALA A 70 6.83 -8.01 -19.14
CA ALA A 70 7.05 -7.75 -17.72
C ALA A 70 7.86 -8.88 -17.06
N VAL A 71 7.44 -10.14 -17.24
CA VAL A 71 8.12 -11.31 -16.69
C VAL A 71 9.55 -11.40 -17.22
N THR A 72 9.76 -11.22 -18.52
CA THR A 72 11.10 -11.24 -19.11
C THR A 72 12.02 -10.19 -18.49
N LYS A 73 11.55 -8.95 -18.33
CA LYS A 73 12.32 -7.86 -17.71
C LYS A 73 12.63 -8.11 -16.25
N ILE A 74 11.65 -8.61 -15.49
CA ILE A 74 11.82 -8.90 -14.05
C ILE A 74 12.78 -10.07 -13.86
N CYS A 75 12.64 -11.16 -14.64
CA CYS A 75 13.56 -12.30 -14.58
C CYS A 75 15.00 -11.90 -14.94
N ALA A 76 15.19 -11.08 -15.98
CA ALA A 76 16.51 -10.56 -16.34
C ALA A 76 17.14 -9.72 -15.23
N TYR A 77 16.35 -8.85 -14.57
CA TYR A 77 16.80 -8.09 -13.41
C TYR A 77 17.17 -9.03 -12.25
N ALA A 78 16.30 -9.96 -11.91
CA ALA A 78 16.49 -10.89 -10.81
C ALA A 78 17.71 -11.81 -11.04
N GLN A 79 17.92 -12.29 -12.26
CA GLN A 79 19.09 -13.08 -12.66
C GLN A 79 20.39 -12.30 -12.42
N LYS A 80 20.44 -11.04 -12.86
CA LYS A 80 21.60 -10.17 -12.67
C LYS A 80 21.96 -9.94 -11.20
N ASN A 81 20.98 -9.97 -10.32
CA ASN A 81 21.14 -9.67 -8.88
C ASN A 81 21.13 -10.93 -7.99
N GLY A 82 21.12 -12.14 -8.57
CA GLY A 82 21.09 -13.40 -7.81
C GLY A 82 19.77 -13.65 -7.06
N LEU A 83 18.66 -13.09 -7.56
CA LEU A 83 17.34 -13.14 -6.91
C LEU A 83 16.30 -13.98 -7.69
N LEU A 84 16.74 -14.67 -8.76
CA LEU A 84 15.82 -15.32 -9.71
C LEU A 84 14.95 -16.39 -9.05
N GLU A 85 15.47 -17.11 -8.07
CA GLU A 85 14.73 -18.13 -7.31
C GLU A 85 13.62 -17.55 -6.39
N ARG A 86 13.61 -16.23 -6.21
CA ARG A 86 12.58 -15.49 -5.45
C ARG A 86 11.45 -14.97 -6.35
N VAL A 87 11.56 -15.16 -7.66
CA VAL A 87 10.58 -14.70 -8.66
C VAL A 87 9.75 -15.88 -9.13
N GLU A 88 8.47 -15.84 -8.88
CA GLU A 88 7.50 -16.91 -9.13
C GLU A 88 6.46 -16.44 -10.16
N VAL A 89 5.99 -17.38 -10.99
CA VAL A 89 4.93 -17.13 -11.98
C VAL A 89 3.84 -18.17 -11.82
N LEU A 90 2.58 -17.75 -11.78
CA LEU A 90 1.44 -18.66 -11.73
C LEU A 90 1.32 -19.39 -13.07
N GLY A 91 1.32 -20.71 -13.04
CA GLY A 91 1.13 -21.59 -14.20
C GLY A 91 -0.04 -22.55 -14.00
N PHE A 92 -0.45 -23.19 -15.07
CA PHE A 92 -1.60 -24.07 -15.10
C PHE A 92 -1.21 -25.50 -15.44
N VAL A 93 -2.04 -26.48 -15.06
CA VAL A 93 -1.93 -27.88 -15.53
C VAL A 93 -2.48 -27.94 -16.95
N ASP A 94 -1.64 -27.61 -17.95
CA ASP A 94 -2.05 -27.34 -19.33
C ASP A 94 -1.20 -28.06 -20.41
N GLY A 95 -0.52 -29.12 -20.01
CA GLY A 95 0.34 -29.93 -20.89
C GLY A 95 1.66 -29.25 -21.23
N GLY A 96 2.26 -28.59 -20.24
CA GLY A 96 3.59 -27.97 -20.33
C GLY A 96 3.62 -26.57 -20.92
N LYS A 97 2.50 -26.05 -21.42
CA LYS A 97 2.47 -24.75 -22.13
C LYS A 97 2.82 -23.57 -21.22
N SER A 98 2.34 -23.58 -19.97
CA SER A 98 2.71 -22.57 -18.98
C SER A 98 4.19 -22.68 -18.60
N ILE A 99 4.71 -23.89 -18.46
CA ILE A 99 6.11 -24.17 -18.14
C ILE A 99 7.03 -23.68 -19.27
N ASP A 100 6.70 -23.98 -20.52
CA ASP A 100 7.46 -23.49 -21.68
C ASP A 100 7.49 -21.97 -21.73
N TRP A 101 6.33 -21.33 -21.54
CA TRP A 101 6.22 -19.87 -21.54
C TRP A 101 7.08 -19.25 -20.44
N ILE A 102 7.07 -19.81 -19.21
CA ILE A 102 7.90 -19.35 -18.09
C ILE A 102 9.39 -19.51 -18.42
N ALA A 103 9.79 -20.66 -18.95
CA ALA A 103 11.17 -20.92 -19.33
C ALA A 103 11.67 -19.96 -20.43
N GLU A 104 10.84 -19.68 -21.44
CA GLU A 104 11.13 -18.73 -22.50
C GLU A 104 11.30 -17.29 -21.99
N CYS A 105 10.56 -16.90 -20.94
CA CYS A 105 10.72 -15.62 -20.26
C CYS A 105 11.92 -15.57 -19.30
N GLY A 106 12.66 -16.68 -19.15
CA GLY A 106 13.81 -16.78 -18.24
C GLY A 106 13.45 -17.07 -16.79
N GLY A 107 12.21 -17.43 -16.48
CA GLY A 107 11.76 -17.82 -15.14
C GLY A 107 12.32 -19.18 -14.69
N LYS A 108 12.35 -19.41 -13.38
CA LYS A 108 12.88 -20.65 -12.76
C LYS A 108 11.93 -21.29 -11.78
N VAL A 109 10.83 -20.61 -11.40
CA VAL A 109 9.87 -21.11 -10.43
C VAL A 109 8.46 -20.93 -10.97
N VAL A 110 7.68 -22.01 -10.98
CA VAL A 110 6.26 -22.00 -11.29
C VAL A 110 5.45 -22.24 -10.02
N ASN A 111 4.42 -21.42 -9.80
CA ASN A 111 3.34 -21.69 -8.87
C ASN A 111 2.24 -22.42 -9.66
N LEU A 112 2.27 -23.74 -9.64
CA LEU A 112 1.36 -24.58 -10.42
C LEU A 112 -0.03 -24.62 -9.76
N LEU A 113 -1.06 -24.20 -10.48
CA LEU A 113 -2.43 -24.15 -9.99
C LEU A 113 -3.14 -25.50 -10.19
N ALA A 114 -3.33 -26.24 -9.11
CA ALA A 114 -4.16 -27.44 -9.05
C ALA A 114 -5.45 -27.18 -8.28
N LYS A 115 -6.45 -28.06 -8.42
CA LYS A 115 -7.73 -27.94 -7.68
C LYS A 115 -7.65 -28.68 -6.35
N GLY A 116 -7.88 -27.93 -5.26
CA GLY A 116 -7.86 -28.42 -3.89
C GLY A 116 -9.22 -28.91 -3.36
N SER A 117 -10.32 -28.82 -4.14
CA SER A 117 -11.63 -29.37 -3.79
C SER A 117 -12.14 -30.33 -4.85
N LEU A 118 -12.86 -31.38 -4.41
CA LEU A 118 -13.47 -32.37 -5.30
C LEU A 118 -14.47 -31.69 -6.25
N LYS A 119 -15.20 -30.69 -5.75
CA LYS A 119 -16.16 -29.94 -6.55
C LYS A 119 -15.50 -29.25 -7.75
N HIS A 120 -14.37 -28.58 -7.57
CA HIS A 120 -13.63 -27.94 -8.67
C HIS A 120 -13.02 -28.99 -9.61
N CYS A 121 -12.50 -30.10 -9.09
CA CYS A 121 -11.99 -31.20 -9.92
C CYS A 121 -13.09 -31.75 -10.86
N THR A 122 -14.25 -32.11 -10.31
CA THR A 122 -15.30 -32.81 -11.04
C THR A 122 -16.17 -31.89 -11.90
N HIS A 123 -16.49 -30.67 -11.44
CA HIS A 123 -17.42 -29.78 -12.15
C HIS A 123 -16.72 -28.76 -13.04
N GLN A 124 -15.58 -28.21 -12.60
CA GLN A 124 -14.83 -27.22 -13.39
C GLN A 124 -13.89 -27.90 -14.40
N LEU A 125 -13.05 -28.85 -13.94
CA LEU A 125 -12.16 -29.57 -14.84
C LEU A 125 -12.83 -30.73 -15.58
N GLN A 126 -13.98 -31.22 -15.08
CA GLN A 126 -14.68 -32.40 -15.61
C GLN A 126 -13.78 -33.64 -15.61
N LYS A 127 -12.97 -33.81 -14.54
CA LYS A 127 -12.02 -34.91 -14.39
C LYS A 127 -12.32 -35.73 -13.12
N THR A 128 -11.89 -37.00 -13.15
CA THR A 128 -11.79 -37.79 -11.92
C THR A 128 -10.59 -37.35 -11.09
N PRO A 129 -10.56 -37.65 -9.79
CA PRO A 129 -9.37 -37.42 -8.95
C PRO A 129 -8.09 -38.03 -9.53
N GLU A 130 -8.17 -39.25 -10.08
CA GLU A 130 -7.04 -40.00 -10.63
C GLU A 130 -6.49 -39.32 -11.89
N GLU A 131 -7.38 -38.86 -12.78
CA GLU A 131 -6.99 -38.11 -13.98
C GLU A 131 -6.31 -36.79 -13.60
N HIS A 132 -6.88 -36.05 -12.64
CA HIS A 132 -6.32 -34.80 -12.18
C HIS A 132 -4.94 -34.99 -11.55
N ILE A 133 -4.76 -35.99 -10.70
CA ILE A 133 -3.49 -36.36 -10.08
C ILE A 133 -2.46 -36.73 -11.17
N SER A 134 -2.85 -37.57 -12.12
CA SER A 134 -1.99 -37.99 -13.23
C SER A 134 -1.49 -36.80 -14.06
N ASP A 135 -2.39 -35.84 -14.32
CA ASP A 135 -2.01 -34.66 -15.10
C ASP A 135 -1.05 -33.74 -14.33
N ILE A 136 -1.24 -33.57 -13.02
CA ILE A 136 -0.28 -32.83 -12.18
C ILE A 136 1.09 -33.52 -12.19
N GLN A 137 1.13 -34.85 -12.06
CA GLN A 137 2.38 -35.60 -12.08
C GLN A 137 3.15 -35.43 -13.38
N LYS A 138 2.45 -35.45 -14.54
CA LYS A 138 3.08 -35.15 -15.85
C LYS A 138 3.65 -33.73 -15.93
N GLU A 139 2.94 -32.74 -15.36
CA GLU A 139 3.46 -31.36 -15.29
C GLU A 139 4.70 -31.26 -14.41
N LEU A 140 4.75 -31.99 -13.28
CA LEU A 140 5.93 -32.05 -12.42
C LEU A 140 7.14 -32.65 -13.14
N GLU A 141 6.95 -33.75 -13.86
CA GLU A 141 7.99 -34.40 -14.68
C GLU A 141 8.47 -33.44 -15.80
N TYR A 142 7.53 -32.75 -16.44
CA TYR A 142 7.86 -31.81 -17.48
C TYR A 142 8.63 -30.59 -16.95
N ALA A 143 8.20 -30.00 -15.82
CA ALA A 143 8.91 -28.91 -15.16
C ALA A 143 10.35 -29.30 -14.79
N ALA A 144 10.54 -30.53 -14.26
CA ALA A 144 11.86 -31.07 -13.97
C ALA A 144 12.75 -31.12 -15.21
N SER A 145 12.21 -31.62 -16.34
CA SER A 145 12.94 -31.71 -17.62
C SER A 145 13.40 -30.34 -18.14
N LYS A 146 12.70 -29.25 -17.75
CA LYS A 146 13.02 -27.87 -18.10
C LYS A 146 13.88 -27.15 -17.04
N GLY A 147 14.18 -27.79 -15.93
CA GLY A 147 14.89 -27.19 -14.80
C GLY A 147 14.09 -26.09 -14.11
N ILE A 148 12.76 -26.22 -14.07
CA ILE A 148 11.81 -25.30 -13.41
C ILE A 148 11.43 -25.92 -12.06
N SER A 149 11.58 -25.18 -10.98
CA SER A 149 11.11 -25.55 -9.63
C SER A 149 9.61 -25.34 -9.51
N VAL A 150 8.93 -26.18 -8.73
CA VAL A 150 7.48 -26.16 -8.59
C VAL A 150 7.06 -25.89 -7.16
N ASN A 151 6.20 -24.88 -6.97
CA ASN A 151 5.31 -24.74 -5.83
C ASN A 151 3.91 -25.14 -6.28
N LEU A 152 3.08 -25.69 -5.42
CA LEU A 152 1.77 -26.20 -5.82
C LEU A 152 0.64 -25.51 -5.03
N TYR A 153 -0.21 -24.77 -5.74
CA TYR A 153 -1.48 -24.28 -5.20
C TYR A 153 -2.54 -25.39 -5.19
N LEU A 154 -3.25 -25.51 -4.09
CA LEU A 154 -4.47 -26.29 -3.98
C LEU A 154 -5.68 -25.35 -3.99
N GLU A 155 -6.03 -24.78 -5.15
CA GLU A 155 -7.13 -23.81 -5.29
C GLU A 155 -8.43 -24.36 -4.69
N ASP A 156 -9.14 -23.52 -3.92
CA ASP A 156 -10.35 -23.87 -3.18
C ASP A 156 -10.09 -24.89 -2.04
N TRP A 157 -8.86 -24.92 -1.50
CA TRP A 157 -8.50 -25.84 -0.42
C TRP A 157 -9.40 -25.71 0.81
N SER A 158 -9.84 -24.47 1.16
CA SER A 158 -10.74 -24.23 2.29
C SER A 158 -12.05 -25.03 2.18
N ASN A 159 -12.71 -24.97 1.03
CA ASN A 159 -13.90 -25.79 0.77
C ASN A 159 -13.55 -27.27 0.58
N GLY A 160 -12.38 -27.59 0.03
CA GLY A 160 -11.87 -28.95 -0.03
C GLY A 160 -11.81 -29.60 1.36
N MET A 161 -11.20 -28.92 2.33
CA MET A 161 -11.11 -29.42 3.71
C MET A 161 -12.45 -29.49 4.44
N LYS A 162 -13.39 -28.62 4.07
CA LYS A 162 -14.72 -28.58 4.63
C LYS A 162 -15.62 -29.71 4.08
N ASP A 163 -15.65 -29.85 2.76
CA ASP A 163 -16.68 -30.64 2.07
C ASP A 163 -16.14 -31.96 1.47
N SER A 164 -14.84 -32.08 1.26
CA SER A 164 -14.17 -33.25 0.64
C SER A 164 -12.74 -33.47 1.12
N PRO A 165 -12.48 -33.57 2.44
CA PRO A 165 -11.13 -33.70 2.99
C PRO A 165 -10.42 -34.97 2.50
N GLU A 166 -11.14 -36.05 2.21
CA GLU A 166 -10.58 -37.30 1.66
C GLU A 166 -9.92 -37.05 0.30
N TYR A 167 -10.52 -36.21 -0.55
CA TYR A 167 -9.92 -35.83 -1.83
C TYR A 167 -8.63 -35.03 -1.64
N VAL A 168 -8.62 -34.06 -0.68
CA VAL A 168 -7.41 -33.31 -0.36
C VAL A 168 -6.27 -34.24 0.06
N TYR A 169 -6.58 -35.22 0.93
CA TYR A 169 -5.58 -36.20 1.39
C TYR A 169 -5.15 -37.14 0.27
N GLN A 170 -6.07 -37.64 -0.58
CA GLN A 170 -5.74 -38.48 -1.73
C GLN A 170 -4.77 -37.76 -2.67
N LEU A 171 -5.05 -36.49 -2.98
CA LEU A 171 -4.20 -35.64 -3.81
C LEU A 171 -2.79 -35.48 -3.20
N MET A 172 -2.74 -35.08 -1.92
CA MET A 172 -1.47 -34.88 -1.22
C MET A 172 -0.64 -36.18 -1.12
N ASP A 173 -1.26 -37.29 -0.72
CA ASP A 173 -0.59 -38.57 -0.58
C ASP A 173 0.01 -39.05 -1.92
N ALA A 174 -0.74 -38.91 -3.01
CA ALA A 174 -0.29 -39.33 -4.33
C ALA A 174 0.90 -38.50 -4.85
N LEU A 175 0.87 -37.17 -4.61
CA LEU A 175 1.93 -36.27 -5.04
C LEU A 175 3.21 -36.44 -4.21
N LEU A 176 3.09 -36.59 -2.88
CA LEU A 176 4.24 -36.84 -2.01
C LEU A 176 4.86 -38.22 -2.26
N ALA A 177 4.06 -39.26 -2.55
CA ALA A 177 4.58 -40.58 -2.93
C ALA A 177 5.36 -40.57 -4.27
N ALA A 178 4.99 -39.72 -5.20
CA ALA A 178 5.72 -39.52 -6.45
C ALA A 178 7.07 -38.82 -6.20
N ASP A 179 7.09 -37.80 -5.34
CA ASP A 179 8.30 -37.05 -4.97
C ASP A 179 9.35 -37.95 -4.29
N LEU A 180 8.93 -38.78 -3.32
CA LEU A 180 9.81 -39.73 -2.65
C LEU A 180 10.42 -40.79 -3.58
N ARG A 181 9.71 -41.17 -4.65
CA ARG A 181 10.25 -42.10 -5.68
C ARG A 181 11.32 -41.43 -6.51
N GLY A 182 11.16 -40.12 -6.83
CA GLY A 182 12.17 -39.35 -7.52
C GLY A 182 13.46 -39.18 -6.73
N GLN A 183 13.35 -38.91 -5.41
CA GLN A 183 14.52 -38.75 -4.52
C GLN A 183 15.29 -40.03 -4.29
N LYS A 184 14.63 -41.21 -4.20
CA LYS A 184 15.31 -42.52 -4.03
C LYS A 184 16.11 -42.93 -5.26
N ARG A 185 15.73 -42.51 -6.47
CA ARG A 185 16.47 -42.80 -7.71
C ARG A 185 17.75 -42.00 -7.86
N THR A 186 17.85 -40.86 -7.22
CA THR A 186 19.06 -40.01 -7.26
C THR A 186 20.12 -40.40 -6.26
N ASN A 187 19.77 -41.25 -5.25
CA ASN A 187 20.67 -41.67 -4.16
C ASN A 187 21.12 -43.14 -4.24
N SER A 188 20.79 -43.87 -5.30
CA SER A 188 21.28 -45.25 -5.49
C SER A 188 22.51 -45.25 -6.39
N ASP A 189 23.70 -45.32 -5.77
CA ASP A 189 25.00 -45.60 -6.40
C ASP A 189 25.17 -47.06 -6.81
N ASP A 190 24.11 -47.81 -7.12
CA ASP A 190 24.21 -49.17 -7.61
C ASP A 190 24.23 -49.15 -9.17
N ASP A 191 25.45 -49.22 -9.71
CA ASP A 191 25.78 -49.52 -11.09
C ASP A 191 25.23 -50.90 -11.47
N ASN A 192 24.05 -50.98 -12.11
CA ASN A 192 23.69 -52.05 -13.06
C ASN A 192 22.22 -52.05 -13.50
N ASP A 193 21.59 -50.93 -13.71
CA ASP A 193 20.37 -50.89 -14.53
C ASP A 193 20.45 -49.72 -15.49
N VAL A 194 20.77 -50.01 -16.76
CA VAL A 194 20.73 -49.05 -17.82
C VAL A 194 19.28 -48.71 -18.14
N CYS A 195 18.73 -47.75 -17.42
CA CYS A 195 17.50 -47.08 -17.82
C CYS A 195 17.88 -45.76 -18.50
N GLU A 196 17.79 -45.75 -19.81
CA GLU A 196 17.94 -44.53 -20.60
C GLU A 196 16.90 -43.48 -20.21
N SER A 197 17.36 -42.45 -19.54
CA SER A 197 16.77 -41.20 -19.10
C SER A 197 16.64 -41.06 -17.58
N PRO A 198 17.32 -40.09 -16.96
CA PRO A 198 17.07 -39.75 -15.58
C PRO A 198 15.75 -38.94 -15.53
N CYS A 199 14.64 -39.62 -15.20
CA CYS A 199 13.42 -38.94 -14.81
C CYS A 199 13.65 -38.31 -13.43
N GLN A 200 14.20 -37.11 -13.40
CA GLN A 200 14.16 -36.24 -12.23
C GLN A 200 12.75 -35.67 -12.15
N SER A 201 11.94 -36.11 -11.19
CA SER A 201 10.72 -35.36 -10.85
C SER A 201 11.14 -34.07 -10.16
N ALA A 202 10.54 -32.94 -10.53
CA ALA A 202 10.72 -31.71 -9.76
C ALA A 202 10.08 -31.91 -8.38
N ALA A 203 10.90 -31.91 -7.33
CA ALA A 203 10.39 -31.94 -5.98
C ALA A 203 9.49 -30.72 -5.73
N ILE A 204 8.29 -30.94 -5.21
CA ILE A 204 7.41 -29.82 -4.82
C ILE A 204 8.04 -29.15 -3.60
N LYS A 205 8.47 -27.88 -3.78
CA LYS A 205 9.14 -27.14 -2.70
C LYS A 205 8.19 -26.79 -1.58
N ARG A 206 6.92 -26.50 -1.91
CA ARG A 206 5.87 -26.11 -0.94
C ARG A 206 4.48 -26.35 -1.49
N PHE A 207 3.54 -26.54 -0.58
CA PHE A 207 2.11 -26.56 -0.89
C PHE A 207 1.47 -25.27 -0.40
N MET A 208 0.77 -24.58 -1.27
CA MET A 208 0.09 -23.32 -1.04
C MET A 208 -1.38 -23.59 -0.82
N LEU A 209 -1.88 -23.27 0.37
CA LEU A 209 -3.23 -23.59 0.84
C LEU A 209 -4.10 -22.32 0.85
N PRO A 210 -4.89 -22.05 -0.21
CA PRO A 210 -5.67 -20.83 -0.29
C PRO A 210 -7.06 -20.96 0.32
N ASP A 211 -7.47 -19.93 1.04
CA ASP A 211 -8.86 -19.60 1.29
C ASP A 211 -9.36 -18.73 0.14
N THR A 212 -9.61 -19.37 -1.01
CA THR A 212 -9.88 -18.74 -2.30
C THR A 212 -11.10 -17.80 -2.27
N LEU A 213 -12.10 -18.10 -1.46
CA LEU A 213 -13.31 -17.31 -1.35
C LEU A 213 -13.40 -16.52 -0.03
N GLY A 214 -12.34 -16.53 0.77
CA GLY A 214 -12.29 -15.83 2.04
C GLY A 214 -13.35 -16.28 3.05
N VAL A 215 -13.73 -17.57 3.05
CA VAL A 215 -14.88 -18.09 3.81
C VAL A 215 -14.53 -18.65 5.18
N MET A 216 -13.25 -18.77 5.49
CA MET A 216 -12.79 -19.32 6.76
C MET A 216 -12.80 -18.29 7.88
N ASN A 217 -13.03 -18.77 9.10
CA ASN A 217 -12.70 -18.05 10.32
C ASN A 217 -11.41 -18.61 10.95
N PRO A 218 -10.77 -17.90 11.91
CA PRO A 218 -9.51 -18.32 12.49
C PRO A 218 -9.54 -19.72 13.16
N LEU A 219 -10.68 -20.12 13.74
CA LEU A 219 -10.81 -21.44 14.38
C LEU A 219 -10.77 -22.56 13.34
N GLN A 220 -11.43 -22.36 12.18
CA GLN A 220 -11.39 -23.31 11.07
C GLN A 220 -9.97 -23.41 10.47
N VAL A 221 -9.27 -22.27 10.33
CA VAL A 221 -7.87 -22.27 9.89
C VAL A 221 -7.01 -23.09 10.83
N ILE A 222 -7.13 -22.87 12.15
CA ILE A 222 -6.40 -23.65 13.17
C ILE A 222 -6.71 -25.13 13.04
N GLU A 223 -7.97 -25.50 12.93
CA GLU A 223 -8.40 -26.89 12.82
C GLU A 223 -7.81 -27.56 11.58
N TYR A 224 -7.98 -26.95 10.41
CA TYR A 224 -7.58 -27.55 9.14
C TYR A 224 -6.06 -27.61 8.99
N PHE A 225 -5.36 -26.54 9.36
CA PHE A 225 -3.88 -26.56 9.38
C PHE A 225 -3.32 -27.60 10.33
N ARG A 226 -3.89 -27.78 11.52
CA ARG A 226 -3.46 -28.83 12.46
C ARG A 226 -3.69 -30.23 11.89
N LYS A 227 -4.79 -30.48 11.18
CA LYS A 227 -5.04 -31.75 10.47
C LYS A 227 -3.97 -31.98 9.40
N MET A 228 -3.65 -30.97 8.58
CA MET A 228 -2.60 -31.04 7.57
C MET A 228 -1.22 -31.28 8.19
N LYS A 229 -0.82 -30.50 9.20
CA LYS A 229 0.48 -30.65 9.87
C LYS A 229 0.62 -31.94 10.63
N LYS A 230 -0.45 -32.50 11.21
CA LYS A 230 -0.44 -33.80 11.86
C LYS A 230 -0.18 -34.92 10.85
N ARG A 231 -0.78 -34.84 9.65
CA ARG A 231 -0.63 -35.86 8.60
C ARG A 231 0.68 -35.71 7.83
N TYR A 232 1.13 -34.46 7.62
CA TYR A 232 2.30 -34.11 6.81
C TYR A 232 3.26 -33.21 7.61
N PRO A 233 3.94 -33.71 8.64
CA PRO A 233 4.72 -32.89 9.57
C PRO A 233 5.90 -32.17 8.92
N ASP A 234 6.51 -32.77 7.90
CA ASP A 234 7.72 -32.27 7.24
C ASP A 234 7.42 -31.35 6.04
N VAL A 235 6.17 -31.32 5.57
CA VAL A 235 5.77 -30.52 4.41
C VAL A 235 5.77 -29.06 4.76
N HIS A 236 6.31 -28.24 3.85
CA HIS A 236 6.23 -26.79 3.89
C HIS A 236 4.86 -26.34 3.37
N PHE A 237 4.09 -25.69 4.23
CA PHE A 237 2.81 -25.11 3.89
C PHE A 237 2.86 -23.60 3.93
N ASP A 238 2.37 -22.97 2.86
CA ASP A 238 2.04 -21.55 2.81
C ASP A 238 0.53 -21.37 2.94
N PHE A 239 0.11 -20.21 3.42
CA PHE A 239 -1.30 -19.83 3.46
C PHE A 239 -1.55 -18.56 2.66
N HIS A 240 -2.62 -18.60 1.85
CA HIS A 240 -3.09 -17.46 1.06
C HIS A 240 -4.55 -17.16 1.44
N ALA A 241 -4.81 -15.92 1.91
CA ALA A 241 -6.11 -15.55 2.44
C ALA A 241 -6.73 -14.38 1.67
N HIS A 242 -7.91 -14.61 1.07
CA HIS A 242 -8.77 -13.53 0.63
C HIS A 242 -9.53 -12.88 1.79
N ASN A 243 -9.97 -11.63 1.61
CA ASN A 243 -10.45 -10.75 2.69
C ASN A 243 -11.96 -10.50 2.68
N ASP A 244 -12.75 -11.43 2.11
CA ASP A 244 -14.19 -11.23 1.88
C ASP A 244 -15.00 -10.97 3.16
N TYR A 245 -14.59 -11.50 4.30
CA TYR A 245 -15.17 -11.24 5.63
C TYR A 245 -14.28 -10.36 6.52
N ASP A 246 -13.28 -9.67 5.96
CA ASP A 246 -12.29 -8.87 6.70
C ASP A 246 -11.49 -9.68 7.72
N LEU A 247 -11.27 -10.97 7.43
CA LEU A 247 -10.57 -11.91 8.31
C LEU A 247 -9.20 -12.35 7.78
N ALA A 248 -8.75 -11.85 6.63
CA ALA A 248 -7.53 -12.33 5.99
C ALA A 248 -6.29 -12.22 6.89
N VAL A 249 -6.14 -11.11 7.61
CA VAL A 249 -5.02 -10.90 8.56
C VAL A 249 -5.10 -11.92 9.71
N SER A 250 -6.26 -12.03 10.36
CA SER A 250 -6.44 -12.95 11.50
C SER A 250 -6.30 -14.42 11.09
N ASN A 251 -6.77 -14.78 9.88
CA ASN A 251 -6.62 -16.11 9.31
C ASN A 251 -5.15 -16.42 8.99
N SER A 252 -4.39 -15.47 8.45
CA SER A 252 -2.96 -15.61 8.21
C SER A 252 -2.18 -15.91 9.51
N LEU A 253 -2.51 -15.20 10.58
CA LEU A 253 -1.90 -15.44 11.90
C LEU A 253 -2.29 -16.81 12.47
N ALA A 254 -3.56 -17.20 12.34
CA ALA A 254 -4.06 -18.51 12.76
C ALA A 254 -3.33 -19.66 12.03
N ALA A 255 -3.02 -19.47 10.73
CA ALA A 255 -2.25 -20.42 9.95
C ALA A 255 -0.81 -20.55 10.47
N VAL A 256 -0.12 -19.44 10.76
CA VAL A 256 1.25 -19.45 11.34
C VAL A 256 1.27 -20.16 12.69
N LEU A 257 0.31 -19.85 13.58
CA LEU A 257 0.17 -20.53 14.88
C LEU A 257 -0.07 -22.03 14.75
N SER A 258 -0.56 -22.47 13.61
CA SER A 258 -0.91 -23.86 13.33
C SER A 258 0.11 -24.56 12.43
N GLY A 259 1.23 -23.90 12.10
CA GLY A 259 2.39 -24.48 11.43
C GLY A 259 2.59 -24.11 9.97
N ALA A 260 1.91 -23.08 9.45
CA ALA A 260 2.29 -22.46 8.21
C ALA A 260 3.67 -21.80 8.34
N ARG A 261 4.49 -21.95 7.30
CA ARG A 261 5.85 -21.38 7.24
C ARG A 261 5.96 -20.20 6.30
N GLY A 262 4.99 -20.03 5.40
CA GLY A 262 4.90 -18.91 4.48
C GLY A 262 3.50 -18.29 4.48
N LEU A 263 3.45 -16.99 4.25
CA LEU A 263 2.21 -16.23 4.07
C LEU A 263 2.25 -15.48 2.75
N HIS A 264 1.11 -15.50 2.06
CA HIS A 264 0.89 -14.68 0.88
C HIS A 264 0.18 -13.40 1.26
N VAL A 265 0.71 -12.28 0.80
CA VAL A 265 0.21 -10.94 1.09
C VAL A 265 0.18 -10.10 -0.17
N THR A 266 -0.52 -8.98 -0.12
CA THR A 266 -0.44 -7.95 -1.15
C THR A 266 -0.23 -6.57 -0.52
N VAL A 267 0.40 -5.68 -1.25
CA VAL A 267 0.53 -4.29 -0.83
C VAL A 267 -0.86 -3.66 -0.82
N ASN A 268 -1.16 -2.94 0.26
CA ASN A 268 -2.45 -2.29 0.51
C ASN A 268 -3.66 -3.24 0.54
N GLY A 269 -3.44 -4.56 0.50
CA GLY A 269 -4.51 -5.55 0.46
C GLY A 269 -5.18 -5.68 -0.91
N LEU A 270 -4.53 -5.27 -2.00
CA LEU A 270 -5.06 -5.43 -3.35
C LEU A 270 -5.37 -6.89 -3.68
N GLY A 271 -6.34 -7.13 -4.54
CA GLY A 271 -6.74 -8.46 -5.00
C GLY A 271 -8.18 -8.52 -5.45
N GLU A 272 -8.59 -9.68 -5.93
CA GLU A 272 -9.95 -9.89 -6.42
C GLU A 272 -10.98 -9.65 -5.29
N ARG A 273 -12.14 -9.11 -5.63
CA ARG A 273 -13.28 -8.81 -4.72
C ARG A 273 -12.89 -7.85 -3.58
N CYS A 274 -12.73 -8.38 -2.35
CA CYS A 274 -12.32 -7.61 -1.16
C CYS A 274 -10.79 -7.61 -0.92
N GLY A 275 -10.01 -8.18 -1.84
CA GLY A 275 -8.58 -8.23 -1.78
C GLY A 275 -8.01 -9.36 -0.93
N ASN A 276 -6.77 -9.19 -0.50
CA ASN A 276 -5.95 -10.15 0.23
C ASN A 276 -5.50 -9.60 1.60
N ALA A 277 -4.76 -10.40 2.33
CA ALA A 277 -4.11 -9.95 3.57
C ALA A 277 -3.11 -8.82 3.29
N PRO A 278 -3.28 -7.60 3.87
CA PRO A 278 -2.36 -6.49 3.65
C PRO A 278 -0.98 -6.76 4.26
N MET A 279 0.09 -6.63 3.45
CA MET A 279 1.48 -6.88 3.86
C MET A 279 1.86 -6.13 5.15
N ALA A 280 1.57 -4.83 5.21
CA ALA A 280 1.97 -3.99 6.34
C ALA A 280 1.33 -4.44 7.67
N SER A 281 0.03 -4.79 7.65
CA SER A 281 -0.69 -5.28 8.83
C SER A 281 -0.17 -6.65 9.27
N VAL A 282 0.03 -7.58 8.33
CA VAL A 282 0.56 -8.92 8.63
C VAL A 282 1.96 -8.81 9.23
N GLN A 283 2.85 -8.01 8.63
CA GLN A 283 4.21 -7.80 9.11
C GLN A 283 4.25 -7.22 10.52
N ALA A 284 3.49 -6.15 10.79
CA ALA A 284 3.48 -5.51 12.09
C ALA A 284 3.02 -6.49 13.20
N ILE A 285 1.93 -7.23 12.96
CA ILE A 285 1.41 -8.18 13.94
C ILE A 285 2.35 -9.37 14.14
N LEU A 286 2.95 -9.93 13.09
CA LEU A 286 3.93 -11.02 13.20
C LEU A 286 5.08 -10.63 14.12
N LYS A 287 5.59 -9.41 13.99
CA LYS A 287 6.68 -8.91 14.81
C LYS A 287 6.25 -8.59 16.23
N ASP A 288 5.17 -7.82 16.40
CA ASP A 288 4.80 -7.24 17.69
C ASP A 288 4.06 -8.25 18.59
N GLN A 289 3.17 -9.06 18.02
CA GLN A 289 2.32 -9.97 18.81
C GLN A 289 2.88 -11.40 18.88
N PHE A 290 3.63 -11.83 17.87
CA PHE A 290 4.16 -13.19 17.78
C PHE A 290 5.68 -13.26 17.90
N HIS A 291 6.38 -12.11 17.89
CA HIS A 291 7.83 -12.03 17.90
C HIS A 291 8.49 -12.86 16.78
N ALA A 292 7.74 -13.08 15.68
CA ALA A 292 8.21 -13.82 14.53
C ALA A 292 9.31 -13.04 13.80
N LYS A 293 10.25 -13.76 13.21
CA LYS A 293 11.27 -13.19 12.35
C LYS A 293 10.80 -13.22 10.90
N THR A 294 10.94 -12.12 10.22
CA THR A 294 10.77 -11.97 8.76
C THR A 294 11.96 -11.21 8.20
N ASN A 295 12.11 -11.16 6.89
CA ASN A 295 13.13 -10.37 6.22
C ASN A 295 12.67 -8.95 5.84
N ILE A 296 11.41 -8.60 6.14
CA ILE A 296 10.80 -7.32 5.73
C ILE A 296 11.47 -6.12 6.39
N VAL A 297 11.86 -5.15 5.58
CA VAL A 297 12.36 -3.84 6.00
C VAL A 297 11.17 -2.89 6.17
N GLU A 298 10.67 -2.77 7.41
CA GLU A 298 9.42 -2.04 7.73
C GLU A 298 9.44 -0.56 7.33
N SER A 299 10.61 0.10 7.37
CA SER A 299 10.74 1.51 6.98
C SER A 299 10.44 1.78 5.50
N GLN A 300 10.42 0.75 4.66
CA GLN A 300 10.12 0.84 3.24
C GLN A 300 8.64 0.61 2.91
N LEU A 301 7.82 0.17 3.88
CA LEU A 301 6.42 -0.20 3.64
C LEU A 301 5.55 0.97 3.25
N ASN A 302 5.76 2.14 3.84
CA ASN A 302 4.98 3.34 3.51
C ASN A 302 5.26 3.83 2.08
N ASP A 303 6.53 3.86 1.68
CA ASP A 303 6.92 4.26 0.31
C ASP A 303 6.41 3.26 -0.73
N LEU A 304 6.49 1.96 -0.42
CA LEU A 304 5.91 0.92 -1.26
C LEU A 304 4.40 1.08 -1.40
N SER A 305 3.70 1.34 -0.29
CA SER A 305 2.25 1.56 -0.29
C SER A 305 1.84 2.71 -1.20
N ARG A 306 2.53 3.86 -1.10
CA ARG A 306 2.28 5.03 -1.96
C ARG A 306 2.60 4.79 -3.43
N MET A 307 3.67 4.04 -3.71
CA MET A 307 4.02 3.63 -5.08
C MET A 307 2.90 2.80 -5.71
N VAL A 308 2.41 1.78 -4.98
CA VAL A 308 1.33 0.91 -5.47
C VAL A 308 0.01 1.67 -5.57
N GLU A 309 -0.31 2.57 -4.63
CA GLU A 309 -1.46 3.47 -4.72
C GLU A 309 -1.42 4.30 -6.01
N SER A 310 -0.26 4.87 -6.33
CA SER A 310 -0.06 5.70 -7.54
C SER A 310 -0.21 4.88 -8.82
N PHE A 311 0.33 3.65 -8.88
CA PHE A 311 0.29 2.82 -10.09
C PHE A 311 -1.06 2.11 -10.28
N SER A 312 -1.69 1.68 -9.19
CA SER A 312 -2.99 1.01 -9.25
C SER A 312 -4.16 1.99 -9.44
N GLY A 313 -3.99 3.25 -9.04
CA GLY A 313 -5.08 4.22 -8.96
C GLY A 313 -6.08 3.95 -7.83
N ILE A 314 -5.83 2.94 -7.00
CA ILE A 314 -6.68 2.60 -5.84
C ILE A 314 -6.16 3.33 -4.62
N SER A 315 -6.92 4.30 -4.12
CA SER A 315 -6.55 5.11 -2.96
C SER A 315 -6.56 4.30 -1.66
N VAL A 316 -5.55 4.51 -0.84
CA VAL A 316 -5.46 3.94 0.50
C VAL A 316 -6.38 4.72 1.45
N ALA A 317 -7.22 4.02 2.20
CA ALA A 317 -8.08 4.67 3.17
C ALA A 317 -7.22 5.40 4.24
N PRO A 318 -7.54 6.65 4.61
CA PRO A 318 -6.73 7.41 5.57
C PRO A 318 -6.54 6.72 6.92
N ASN A 319 -7.45 5.84 7.32
CA ASN A 319 -7.41 5.02 8.53
C ASN A 319 -6.94 3.58 8.29
N GLN A 320 -6.41 3.26 7.11
CA GLN A 320 -5.84 1.94 6.82
C GLN A 320 -4.70 1.64 7.80
N PRO A 321 -4.70 0.52 8.51
CA PRO A 321 -3.63 0.21 9.45
C PRO A 321 -2.22 0.34 8.83
N ILE A 322 -1.29 0.93 9.56
CA ILE A 322 0.13 1.14 9.25
C ILE A 322 0.39 2.18 8.15
N VAL A 323 -0.28 2.09 7.00
CA VAL A 323 0.03 2.88 5.79
C VAL A 323 -0.91 4.06 5.56
N GLY A 324 -2.08 4.09 6.21
CA GLY A 324 -3.04 5.17 6.10
C GLY A 324 -2.49 6.51 6.61
N GLU A 325 -2.93 7.60 6.03
CA GLU A 325 -2.44 8.95 6.33
C GLU A 325 -2.61 9.30 7.82
N ASN A 326 -3.74 8.92 8.43
CA ASN A 326 -4.10 9.31 9.80
C ASN A 326 -3.64 8.34 10.90
N VAL A 327 -2.97 7.24 10.55
CA VAL A 327 -2.68 6.15 11.51
C VAL A 327 -1.79 6.61 12.67
N PHE A 328 -0.89 7.55 12.43
CA PHE A 328 0.02 8.10 13.43
C PHE A 328 -0.35 9.53 13.86
N THR A 329 -1.59 9.94 13.56
CA THR A 329 -2.10 11.27 13.87
C THR A 329 -2.99 11.24 15.11
N GLN A 330 -2.64 12.01 16.11
CA GLN A 330 -3.43 12.18 17.35
C GLN A 330 -4.32 13.43 17.23
N VAL A 331 -5.61 13.28 17.52
CA VAL A 331 -6.58 14.38 17.44
C VAL A 331 -6.93 14.91 18.83
N ALA A 332 -7.16 14.03 19.81
CA ALA A 332 -7.61 14.43 21.14
C ALA A 332 -6.49 15.05 21.97
N GLY A 333 -6.73 16.24 22.50
CA GLY A 333 -5.77 16.96 23.33
C GLY A 333 -5.32 16.19 24.58
N VAL A 334 -6.20 15.34 25.15
CA VAL A 334 -5.85 14.47 26.28
C VAL A 334 -4.80 13.42 25.92
N HIS A 335 -4.81 12.93 24.67
CA HIS A 335 -3.81 11.98 24.19
C HIS A 335 -2.45 12.67 24.01
N ALA A 336 -2.44 13.86 23.39
CA ALA A 336 -1.22 14.64 23.25
C ALA A 336 -0.60 15.04 24.60
N ASP A 337 -1.42 15.38 25.59
CA ASP A 337 -0.97 15.65 26.96
C ASP A 337 -0.39 14.38 27.61
N GLY A 338 -1.04 13.22 27.43
CA GLY A 338 -0.56 11.95 27.95
C GLY A 338 0.75 11.48 27.29
N ASP A 339 0.93 11.75 25.99
CA ASP A 339 2.19 11.46 25.28
C ASP A 339 3.37 12.25 25.87
N THR A 340 3.14 13.48 26.37
CA THR A 340 4.17 14.27 27.06
C THR A 340 4.44 13.79 28.49
N LYS A 341 3.54 12.98 29.06
CA LYS A 341 3.59 12.46 30.42
C LYS A 341 3.86 10.96 30.43
N ASP A 342 5.09 10.57 30.12
CA ASP A 342 5.53 9.16 30.12
C ASP A 342 4.93 8.29 28.99
N GLN A 343 4.63 8.88 27.83
CA GLN A 343 4.19 8.17 26.62
C GLN A 343 2.95 7.26 26.84
N LEU A 344 1.98 7.73 27.66
CA LEU A 344 0.84 6.94 28.10
C LEU A 344 -0.05 6.39 26.98
N TYR A 345 -0.01 7.01 25.79
CA TYR A 345 -0.77 6.59 24.60
C TYR A 345 0.12 6.00 23.48
N TYR A 346 1.34 5.57 23.84
CA TYR A 346 2.21 4.87 22.91
C TYR A 346 1.91 3.37 22.93
N ASN A 347 2.09 2.75 21.80
CA ASN A 347 2.08 1.30 21.60
C ASN A 347 3.33 0.91 20.79
N GLU A 348 3.46 -0.36 20.45
CA GLU A 348 4.60 -0.88 19.67
C GLU A 348 4.63 -0.40 18.21
N LEU A 349 3.52 0.15 17.70
CA LEU A 349 3.43 0.75 16.36
C LEU A 349 4.03 2.16 16.38
N ILE A 350 5.35 2.23 16.49
CA ILE A 350 6.09 3.50 16.50
C ILE A 350 6.21 4.00 15.05
N PRO A 351 5.83 5.27 14.76
CA PRO A 351 5.84 5.81 13.40
C PRO A 351 7.19 5.67 12.69
N GLU A 352 8.29 5.87 13.40
CA GLU A 352 9.65 5.82 12.89
C GLU A 352 10.04 4.45 12.31
N ARG A 353 9.44 3.35 12.81
CA ARG A 353 9.61 2.01 12.23
C ARG A 353 9.19 1.94 10.77
N PHE A 354 8.19 2.74 10.41
CA PHE A 354 7.57 2.76 9.09
C PHE A 354 8.00 3.97 8.24
N GLY A 355 9.08 4.65 8.65
CA GLY A 355 9.59 5.84 7.95
C GLY A 355 8.67 7.06 8.07
N ARG A 356 7.86 7.13 9.14
CA ARG A 356 6.90 8.21 9.39
C ARG A 356 7.20 8.95 10.69
N LYS A 357 6.46 10.02 10.94
CA LYS A 357 6.50 10.79 12.18
C LYS A 357 5.12 10.78 12.83
N ARG A 358 5.08 11.00 14.14
CA ARG A 358 3.84 11.26 14.87
C ARG A 358 3.36 12.67 14.55
N GLU A 359 2.08 12.81 14.33
CA GLU A 359 1.43 14.09 13.99
C GLU A 359 0.33 14.39 15.01
N TYR A 360 0.08 15.67 15.24
CA TYR A 360 -0.98 16.12 16.11
C TYR A 360 -1.95 16.98 15.30
N ALA A 361 -3.12 16.41 14.99
CA ALA A 361 -4.12 17.08 14.16
C ALA A 361 -4.67 18.33 14.87
N LEU A 362 -5.02 19.32 14.05
CA LEU A 362 -5.65 20.56 14.46
C LEU A 362 -7.14 20.53 14.08
N GLY A 363 -8.02 20.90 15.03
CA GLY A 363 -9.46 20.92 14.78
C GLY A 363 -10.29 21.05 16.05
N LYS A 364 -11.57 20.72 15.95
CA LYS A 364 -12.56 20.88 17.04
C LYS A 364 -12.15 20.25 18.38
N GLN A 365 -11.48 19.10 18.35
CA GLN A 365 -11.06 18.35 19.55
C GLN A 365 -9.62 18.63 19.98
N SER A 366 -8.94 19.56 19.30
CA SER A 366 -7.56 19.92 19.64
C SER A 366 -7.51 20.67 20.94
N GLY A 367 -6.81 20.11 21.93
CA GLY A 367 -6.49 20.79 23.17
C GLY A 367 -5.23 21.64 23.04
N ARG A 368 -4.92 22.38 24.12
CA ARG A 368 -3.69 23.22 24.19
C ARG A 368 -2.41 22.42 23.92
N ALA A 369 -2.38 21.12 24.32
CA ALA A 369 -1.22 20.26 24.13
C ALA A 369 -0.95 19.98 22.64
N ASN A 370 -2.00 19.71 21.83
CA ASN A 370 -1.83 19.52 20.37
C ASN A 370 -1.26 20.77 19.70
N ILE A 371 -1.79 21.94 20.09
CA ILE A 371 -1.36 23.22 19.52
C ILE A 371 0.06 23.54 19.95
N ALA A 372 0.41 23.33 21.23
CA ALA A 372 1.77 23.53 21.72
C ALA A 372 2.79 22.65 20.96
N LYS A 373 2.46 21.38 20.69
CA LYS A 373 3.32 20.48 19.91
C LYS A 373 3.53 20.98 18.47
N ASN A 374 2.45 21.37 17.79
CA ASN A 374 2.57 21.91 16.43
C ASN A 374 3.35 23.24 16.41
N LEU A 375 3.18 24.10 17.42
CA LEU A 375 3.95 25.35 17.53
C LEU A 375 5.44 25.07 17.78
N GLU A 376 5.77 24.11 18.67
CA GLU A 376 7.12 23.67 18.94
C GLU A 376 7.82 23.17 17.67
N GLU A 377 7.15 22.34 16.86
CA GLU A 377 7.67 21.83 15.58
C GLU A 377 7.91 22.95 14.54
N LEU A 378 7.11 24.02 14.59
CA LEU A 378 7.28 25.19 13.73
C LEU A 378 8.25 26.24 14.29
N GLY A 379 8.79 26.00 15.49
CA GLY A 379 9.68 26.96 16.17
C GLY A 379 8.97 28.25 16.60
N LEU A 380 7.63 28.20 16.80
CA LEU A 380 6.83 29.35 17.21
C LEU A 380 6.60 29.34 18.73
N GLU A 381 7.05 30.39 19.40
CA GLU A 381 6.81 30.60 20.84
C GLU A 381 5.66 31.58 21.05
N LEU A 382 4.61 31.12 21.76
CA LEU A 382 3.43 31.93 22.13
C LEU A 382 3.27 32.01 23.64
N THR A 383 2.79 33.15 24.13
CA THR A 383 2.37 33.26 25.52
C THR A 383 1.13 32.38 25.79
N PRO A 384 0.85 32.02 27.07
CA PRO A 384 -0.32 31.22 27.40
C PRO A 384 -1.65 31.83 26.92
N GLU A 385 -1.77 33.16 26.95
CA GLU A 385 -2.96 33.85 26.45
C GLU A 385 -3.07 33.81 24.93
N GLN A 386 -1.97 33.98 24.20
CA GLN A 386 -1.92 33.85 22.74
C GLN A 386 -2.26 32.42 22.33
N THR A 387 -1.70 31.42 23.00
CA THR A 387 -2.02 30.01 22.76
C THR A 387 -3.50 29.72 23.00
N ARG A 388 -4.11 30.30 24.02
CA ARG A 388 -5.54 30.19 24.30
C ARG A 388 -6.38 30.73 23.11
N ARG A 389 -6.08 31.93 22.63
CA ARG A 389 -6.79 32.57 21.52
C ARG A 389 -6.65 31.77 20.20
N VAL A 390 -5.44 31.27 19.93
CA VAL A 390 -5.20 30.40 18.78
C VAL A 390 -6.00 29.11 18.89
N THR A 391 -6.05 28.50 20.11
CA THR A 391 -6.86 27.30 20.37
C THR A 391 -8.34 27.54 20.10
N GLU A 392 -8.87 28.64 20.58
CA GLU A 392 -10.28 29.02 20.36
C GLU A 392 -10.58 29.20 18.87
N ARG A 393 -9.68 29.85 18.13
CA ARG A 393 -9.84 30.04 16.67
C ARG A 393 -9.80 28.71 15.90
N ILE A 394 -8.89 27.81 16.24
CA ILE A 394 -8.82 26.49 15.62
C ILE A 394 -10.09 25.67 15.91
N THR A 395 -10.58 25.73 17.15
CA THR A 395 -11.83 25.05 17.54
C THR A 395 -13.03 25.60 16.76
N GLU A 396 -13.11 26.93 16.61
CA GLU A 396 -14.17 27.59 15.82
C GLU A 396 -14.14 27.17 14.33
N LEU A 397 -12.94 27.09 13.74
CA LEU A 397 -12.75 26.59 12.36
C LEU A 397 -13.21 25.13 12.25
N GLY A 398 -12.81 24.28 13.22
CA GLY A 398 -13.23 22.88 13.28
C GLY A 398 -14.74 22.69 13.48
N ASP A 399 -15.41 23.59 14.22
CA ASP A 399 -16.88 23.59 14.37
C ASP A 399 -17.59 23.90 13.04
N LYS A 400 -16.96 24.67 12.17
CA LYS A 400 -17.41 24.96 10.81
C LYS A 400 -17.05 23.86 9.81
N LYS A 401 -16.54 22.70 10.30
CA LYS A 401 -16.03 21.58 9.48
C LYS A 401 -14.85 21.95 8.58
N GLU A 402 -14.15 23.02 8.90
CA GLU A 402 -12.89 23.34 8.22
C GLU A 402 -11.79 22.41 8.71
N ILE A 403 -11.03 21.84 7.78
CA ILE A 403 -9.85 21.03 8.10
C ILE A 403 -8.68 21.97 8.30
N VAL A 404 -8.16 22.04 9.52
CA VAL A 404 -6.98 22.82 9.88
C VAL A 404 -5.74 21.93 9.81
N THR A 405 -4.71 22.36 9.09
CA THR A 405 -3.43 21.64 8.99
C THR A 405 -2.33 22.41 9.75
N GLN A 406 -1.19 21.75 9.98
CA GLN A 406 -0.01 22.39 10.57
C GLN A 406 0.47 23.59 9.73
N ASP A 407 0.36 23.50 8.40
CA ASP A 407 0.72 24.59 7.49
C ASP A 407 -0.18 25.82 7.61
N ASP A 408 -1.40 25.66 8.15
CA ASP A 408 -2.31 26.77 8.39
C ASP A 408 -2.00 27.51 9.71
N LEU A 409 -1.27 26.87 10.62
CA LEU A 409 -1.05 27.37 11.98
C LEU A 409 -0.32 28.74 12.01
N PRO A 410 0.76 29.00 11.23
CA PRO A 410 1.41 30.31 11.20
C PRO A 410 0.44 31.44 10.81
N TYR A 411 -0.52 31.16 9.91
CA TYR A 411 -1.53 32.14 9.48
C TYR A 411 -2.56 32.38 10.56
N ILE A 412 -3.06 31.31 11.19
CA ILE A 412 -4.01 31.41 12.29
C ILE A 412 -3.36 32.20 13.44
N VAL A 413 -2.10 31.93 13.73
CA VAL A 413 -1.32 32.68 14.73
C VAL A 413 -1.21 34.15 14.34
N SER A 414 -0.79 34.42 13.11
CA SER A 414 -0.68 35.79 12.60
C SER A 414 -2.03 36.51 12.64
N ASP A 415 -3.13 35.86 12.22
CA ASP A 415 -4.48 36.42 12.22
C ASP A 415 -4.96 36.75 13.66
N VAL A 416 -4.72 35.83 14.59
CA VAL A 416 -5.11 36.01 16.00
C VAL A 416 -4.27 37.07 16.72
N LEU A 417 -2.98 37.18 16.38
CA LEU A 417 -2.08 38.14 17.01
C LEU A 417 -2.18 39.55 16.39
N LYS A 418 -2.51 39.65 15.11
CA LYS A 418 -2.61 40.89 14.33
C LYS A 418 -4.05 41.41 14.25
N HIS A 419 -4.78 41.44 15.35
CA HIS A 419 -6.18 41.88 15.38
C HIS A 419 -6.43 43.33 14.91
N ASP A 420 -5.47 43.97 14.24
CA ASP A 420 -5.54 45.28 13.67
C ASP A 420 -5.43 45.32 12.12
N GLY A 421 -5.82 44.27 11.42
CA GLY A 421 -6.20 44.30 9.97
C GLY A 421 -5.25 44.97 8.96
N SER A 422 -4.00 45.28 9.33
CA SER A 422 -3.17 46.23 8.57
C SER A 422 -1.99 45.65 7.79
N ASP A 423 -1.74 44.34 7.82
CA ASP A 423 -0.46 43.81 7.33
C ASP A 423 -0.53 42.75 6.21
N ASP A 424 -1.66 42.65 5.51
CA ASP A 424 -1.65 41.94 4.23
C ASP A 424 -0.86 42.79 3.19
N LYS A 425 0.37 42.34 2.88
CA LYS A 425 1.24 43.01 1.90
C LYS A 425 0.74 42.89 0.48
N VAL A 426 -0.04 41.83 0.21
CA VAL A 426 -0.68 41.57 -1.09
C VAL A 426 -2.18 41.51 -0.91
N LYS A 427 -2.89 42.48 -1.54
CA LYS A 427 -4.36 42.57 -1.50
C LYS A 427 -4.93 42.51 -2.92
N LEU A 428 -5.97 41.69 -3.11
CA LEU A 428 -6.76 41.69 -4.32
C LEU A 428 -7.74 42.86 -4.26
N ILE A 429 -7.58 43.82 -5.19
CA ILE A 429 -8.48 44.99 -5.26
C ILE A 429 -9.70 44.66 -6.11
N SER A 430 -9.47 44.12 -7.29
CA SER A 430 -10.53 43.69 -8.19
C SER A 430 -9.99 42.72 -9.24
N TYR A 431 -10.86 41.87 -9.76
CA TYR A 431 -10.54 41.02 -10.89
C TYR A 431 -11.76 40.73 -11.75
N VAL A 432 -11.52 40.34 -12.98
CA VAL A 432 -12.49 39.77 -13.91
C VAL A 432 -11.85 38.57 -14.57
N VAL A 433 -12.51 37.41 -14.52
CA VAL A 433 -12.16 36.23 -15.33
C VAL A 433 -13.31 36.00 -16.31
N SER A 434 -13.02 36.02 -17.59
CA SER A 434 -14.00 35.81 -18.64
C SER A 434 -13.76 34.48 -19.35
N THR A 435 -14.84 33.73 -19.55
CA THR A 435 -14.84 32.44 -20.28
C THR A 435 -15.96 32.47 -21.31
N ALA A 436 -15.65 32.06 -22.54
CA ALA A 436 -16.65 31.89 -23.58
C ALA A 436 -16.35 30.63 -24.40
N TYR A 437 -17.39 30.03 -24.94
CA TYR A 437 -17.23 28.84 -25.77
C TYR A 437 -16.37 29.13 -27.00
N GLY A 438 -15.35 28.29 -27.23
CA GLY A 438 -14.44 28.44 -28.37
C GLY A 438 -13.35 29.50 -28.21
N LEU A 439 -13.29 30.21 -27.07
CA LEU A 439 -12.24 31.17 -26.75
C LEU A 439 -11.44 30.72 -25.52
N ARG A 440 -10.17 31.13 -25.48
CA ARG A 440 -9.34 30.91 -24.29
C ARG A 440 -9.77 31.88 -23.17
N PRO A 441 -9.86 31.42 -21.91
CA PRO A 441 -10.15 32.27 -20.78
C PRO A 441 -9.17 33.45 -20.64
N GLY A 442 -9.67 34.61 -20.31
CA GLY A 442 -8.89 35.81 -20.04
C GLY A 442 -9.10 36.30 -18.61
N ALA A 443 -8.06 36.83 -17.99
CA ALA A 443 -8.14 37.46 -16.68
C ALA A 443 -7.58 38.90 -16.71
N ASN A 444 -8.29 39.83 -16.06
CA ASN A 444 -7.81 41.16 -15.73
C ASN A 444 -7.78 41.28 -14.21
N ILE A 445 -6.67 41.70 -13.66
CA ILE A 445 -6.45 41.75 -12.22
C ILE A 445 -5.87 43.08 -11.80
N LYS A 446 -6.40 43.63 -10.71
CA LYS A 446 -5.82 44.76 -10.00
C LYS A 446 -5.47 44.32 -8.59
N VAL A 447 -4.19 44.42 -8.22
CA VAL A 447 -3.64 44.03 -6.91
C VAL A 447 -2.88 45.20 -6.29
N GLU A 448 -2.86 45.22 -4.96
CA GLU A 448 -1.97 46.05 -4.18
C GLU A 448 -0.87 45.18 -3.58
N ILE A 449 0.39 45.55 -3.82
CA ILE A 449 1.56 44.84 -3.28
C ILE A 449 2.43 45.88 -2.56
N ASN A 450 2.65 45.68 -1.26
CA ASN A 450 3.41 46.60 -0.41
C ASN A 450 2.90 48.06 -0.52
N GLY A 451 1.58 48.26 -0.56
CA GLY A 451 0.95 49.58 -0.65
C GLY A 451 0.91 50.22 -2.05
N GLN A 452 1.49 49.56 -3.06
CA GLN A 452 1.48 50.04 -4.44
C GLN A 452 0.54 49.19 -5.31
N GLN A 453 -0.28 49.82 -6.14
CA GLN A 453 -1.26 49.15 -6.99
C GLN A 453 -0.67 48.83 -8.37
N TYR A 454 -0.99 47.62 -8.85
CA TYR A 454 -0.59 47.12 -10.15
C TYR A 454 -1.78 46.51 -10.88
N GLU A 455 -1.79 46.67 -12.20
CA GLU A 455 -2.79 46.05 -13.06
C GLU A 455 -2.13 45.21 -14.15
N GLY A 456 -2.81 44.13 -14.53
CA GLY A 456 -2.34 43.24 -15.58
C GLY A 456 -3.46 42.41 -16.18
N SER A 457 -3.17 41.85 -17.36
CA SER A 457 -4.07 40.94 -18.06
C SER A 457 -3.28 39.79 -18.71
N ALA A 458 -3.90 38.61 -18.78
CA ALA A 458 -3.36 37.47 -19.51
C ALA A 458 -4.48 36.53 -19.98
N VAL A 459 -4.13 35.67 -20.94
CA VAL A 459 -4.96 34.59 -21.43
C VAL A 459 -4.36 33.27 -20.98
N GLY A 460 -5.20 32.35 -20.52
CA GLY A 460 -4.80 31.01 -20.03
C GLY A 460 -5.53 29.89 -20.74
N ASP A 461 -5.17 28.64 -20.38
CA ASP A 461 -5.82 27.44 -20.87
C ASP A 461 -7.06 27.09 -20.02
N GLY A 462 -7.17 27.66 -18.82
CA GLY A 462 -8.30 27.61 -17.91
C GLY A 462 -8.46 28.93 -17.16
N GLN A 463 -9.56 29.12 -16.43
CA GLN A 463 -9.88 30.32 -15.66
C GLN A 463 -8.78 30.67 -14.66
N TYR A 464 -8.41 29.69 -13.84
CA TYR A 464 -7.37 29.83 -12.82
C TYR A 464 -5.97 30.03 -13.45
N ASP A 465 -5.67 29.36 -14.56
CA ASP A 465 -4.42 29.55 -15.30
C ASP A 465 -4.28 30.97 -15.85
N ALA A 466 -5.36 31.55 -16.41
CA ALA A 466 -5.39 32.96 -16.85
C ALA A 466 -5.10 33.90 -15.68
N PHE A 467 -5.71 33.65 -14.52
CA PHE A 467 -5.51 34.43 -13.31
C PHE A 467 -4.04 34.35 -12.82
N VAL A 468 -3.48 33.17 -12.69
CA VAL A 468 -2.08 32.99 -12.24
C VAL A 468 -1.09 33.57 -13.25
N LYS A 469 -1.32 33.37 -14.54
CA LYS A 469 -0.49 34.01 -15.59
C LYS A 469 -0.48 35.54 -15.50
N THR A 470 -1.62 36.13 -15.16
CA THR A 470 -1.71 37.58 -14.96
C THR A 470 -0.87 38.01 -13.76
N LEU A 471 -0.97 37.35 -12.62
CA LEU A 471 -0.13 37.63 -11.44
C LEU A 471 1.36 37.44 -11.76
N ARG A 472 1.71 36.35 -12.45
CA ARG A 472 3.09 36.08 -12.89
C ARG A 472 3.64 37.24 -13.78
N HIS A 473 2.81 37.77 -14.69
CA HIS A 473 3.19 38.92 -15.49
C HIS A 473 3.41 40.17 -14.64
N ILE A 474 2.54 40.44 -13.65
CA ILE A 474 2.68 41.57 -12.72
C ILE A 474 4.01 41.46 -11.95
N TYR A 475 4.26 40.29 -11.33
CA TYR A 475 5.48 40.05 -10.57
C TYR A 475 6.76 40.19 -11.42
N LYS A 476 6.75 39.63 -12.63
CA LYS A 476 7.89 39.74 -13.55
C LYS A 476 8.10 41.16 -14.05
N LYS A 477 7.03 41.85 -14.48
CA LYS A 477 7.13 43.15 -15.15
C LYS A 477 7.45 44.30 -14.19
N TYR A 478 6.81 44.29 -13.01
CA TYR A 478 6.87 45.45 -12.11
C TYR A 478 7.80 45.23 -10.91
N LEU A 479 7.93 43.99 -10.46
CA LEU A 479 8.74 43.66 -9.29
C LEU A 479 10.07 42.99 -9.65
N ASN A 480 10.24 42.58 -10.92
CA ASN A 480 11.39 41.78 -11.39
C ASN A 480 11.67 40.53 -10.54
N ARG A 481 10.58 39.85 -10.14
CA ARG A 481 10.63 38.66 -9.26
C ARG A 481 10.07 37.44 -9.95
N THR A 482 10.62 36.26 -9.55
CA THR A 482 10.12 34.95 -10.00
C THR A 482 8.88 34.59 -9.20
N PHE A 483 7.82 34.21 -9.90
CA PHE A 483 6.60 33.68 -9.29
C PHE A 483 6.73 32.19 -9.04
N PRO A 484 6.31 31.64 -7.88
CA PRO A 484 6.37 30.22 -7.60
C PRO A 484 5.69 29.35 -8.66
N THR A 485 6.21 28.16 -8.88
CA THR A 485 5.61 27.20 -9.80
C THR A 485 4.69 26.24 -9.06
N LEU A 486 3.58 25.90 -9.70
CA LEU A 486 2.61 24.97 -9.16
C LEU A 486 3.18 23.55 -9.18
N ALA A 487 3.22 22.89 -8.03
CA ALA A 487 3.65 21.50 -7.88
C ALA A 487 2.45 20.54 -7.84
N ASN A 488 1.37 20.93 -7.13
CA ASN A 488 0.15 20.13 -7.03
C ASN A 488 -1.07 21.04 -6.88
N TYR A 489 -2.22 20.58 -7.38
CA TYR A 489 -3.49 21.28 -7.31
C TYR A 489 -4.60 20.27 -7.02
N GLN A 490 -5.19 20.36 -5.84
CA GLN A 490 -6.22 19.42 -5.39
C GLN A 490 -7.48 20.20 -5.03
N VAL A 491 -8.61 19.73 -5.55
CA VAL A 491 -9.93 20.26 -5.23
C VAL A 491 -10.75 19.18 -4.56
N SER A 492 -11.41 19.51 -3.47
CA SER A 492 -12.30 18.60 -2.76
C SER A 492 -13.55 19.33 -2.29
N ILE A 493 -14.66 18.61 -2.23
CA ILE A 493 -15.88 19.07 -1.60
C ILE A 493 -15.93 18.42 -0.23
N PRO A 494 -15.88 19.19 0.88
CA PRO A 494 -15.99 18.62 2.23
C PRO A 494 -17.29 17.82 2.39
N PRO A 495 -17.27 16.69 3.15
CA PRO A 495 -18.46 15.86 3.35
C PRO A 495 -19.63 16.64 3.94
N GLY A 496 -20.84 16.45 3.40
CA GLY A 496 -22.07 17.10 3.87
C GLY A 496 -22.71 18.01 2.82
N GLY A 497 -22.28 17.89 1.55
CA GLY A 497 -22.66 18.75 0.42
C GLY A 497 -24.17 18.80 0.15
N ARG A 498 -24.67 20.03 0.16
CA ARG A 498 -25.85 20.48 -0.58
C ARG A 498 -25.35 21.14 -1.87
N THR A 499 -26.24 21.61 -2.73
CA THR A 499 -25.90 22.34 -3.97
C THR A 499 -25.14 23.65 -3.73
N ASP A 500 -25.07 24.12 -2.48
CA ASP A 500 -24.33 25.27 -1.96
C ASP A 500 -23.05 24.86 -1.19
N ALA A 501 -22.54 23.67 -1.44
CA ALA A 501 -21.35 23.15 -0.78
C ALA A 501 -20.12 24.01 -1.05
N LEU A 502 -19.37 24.29 0.00
CA LEU A 502 -18.06 24.94 -0.13
C LEU A 502 -17.08 24.01 -0.85
N VAL A 503 -16.28 24.56 -1.71
CA VAL A 503 -15.18 23.88 -2.41
C VAL A 503 -13.88 24.26 -1.72
N GLN A 504 -13.13 23.24 -1.33
CA GLN A 504 -11.77 23.42 -0.81
C GLN A 504 -10.76 23.21 -1.94
N THR A 505 -9.87 24.18 -2.13
CA THR A 505 -8.73 24.05 -3.03
C THR A 505 -7.43 24.10 -2.24
N VAL A 506 -6.61 23.08 -2.39
CA VAL A 506 -5.27 22.98 -1.81
C VAL A 506 -4.24 23.05 -2.92
N ILE A 507 -3.29 23.97 -2.81
CA ILE A 507 -2.27 24.18 -3.82
C ILE A 507 -0.89 24.03 -3.17
N SER A 508 -0.02 23.21 -3.77
CA SER A 508 1.39 23.11 -3.41
C SER A 508 2.23 23.86 -4.45
N TRP A 509 3.14 24.67 -3.97
CA TRP A 509 4.00 25.54 -4.77
C TRP A 509 5.46 25.17 -4.57
N HIS A 510 6.25 25.11 -5.64
CA HIS A 510 7.70 25.09 -5.53
C HIS A 510 8.19 26.50 -5.19
N TYR A 511 8.77 26.66 -4.02
CA TYR A 511 9.35 27.92 -3.54
C TYR A 511 10.65 27.67 -2.82
N LYS A 512 11.73 28.34 -3.22
CA LYS A 512 13.09 28.08 -2.80
C LYS A 512 13.40 26.56 -2.97
N ASP A 513 13.97 25.90 -1.98
CA ASP A 513 14.33 24.49 -2.03
C ASP A 513 13.23 23.56 -1.44
N GLY A 514 12.00 24.06 -1.28
CA GLY A 514 10.90 23.33 -0.65
C GLY A 514 9.55 23.45 -1.35
N LEU A 515 8.55 22.81 -0.72
CA LEU A 515 7.15 22.90 -1.10
C LEU A 515 6.39 23.76 -0.08
N LEU A 516 5.76 24.83 -0.57
CA LEU A 516 4.82 25.64 0.20
C LEU A 516 3.40 25.21 -0.14
N ARG A 517 2.61 24.83 0.87
CA ARG A 517 1.22 24.38 0.67
C ARG A 517 0.24 25.41 1.24
N THR A 518 -0.70 25.84 0.42
CA THR A 518 -1.73 26.81 0.82
C THR A 518 -3.13 26.32 0.45
N ARG A 519 -4.13 26.81 1.18
CA ARG A 519 -5.52 26.40 1.02
C ARG A 519 -6.47 27.57 0.99
N GLY A 520 -7.49 27.45 0.13
CA GLY A 520 -8.64 28.35 0.10
C GLY A 520 -9.95 27.58 0.15
N LEU A 521 -10.98 28.22 0.70
CA LEU A 521 -12.32 27.71 0.81
C LEU A 521 -13.31 28.74 0.28
N ASP A 522 -14.15 28.34 -0.66
CA ASP A 522 -15.23 29.17 -1.22
C ASP A 522 -16.32 28.29 -1.85
N ALA A 523 -17.49 28.89 -2.15
CA ALA A 523 -18.53 28.23 -2.95
C ALA A 523 -18.11 28.07 -4.42
N ASP A 524 -17.24 28.96 -4.93
CA ASP A 524 -16.66 28.91 -6.26
C ASP A 524 -15.25 28.35 -6.23
N GLN A 525 -14.97 27.36 -7.08
CA GLN A 525 -13.67 26.68 -7.16
C GLN A 525 -12.54 27.66 -7.51
N THR A 526 -12.80 28.62 -8.39
CA THR A 526 -11.79 29.61 -8.82
C THR A 526 -11.50 30.58 -7.70
N GLU A 527 -12.52 31.03 -6.95
CA GLU A 527 -12.37 31.86 -5.76
C GLU A 527 -11.58 31.13 -4.66
N ALA A 528 -11.88 29.86 -4.42
CA ALA A 528 -11.11 29.06 -3.46
C ALA A 528 -9.61 28.99 -3.85
N ALA A 529 -9.32 28.81 -5.13
CA ALA A 529 -7.95 28.80 -5.64
C ALA A 529 -7.27 30.18 -5.56
N ILE A 530 -8.00 31.24 -5.83
CA ILE A 530 -7.54 32.64 -5.68
C ILE A 530 -7.15 32.90 -4.22
N LYS A 531 -8.01 32.53 -3.26
CA LYS A 531 -7.74 32.68 -1.82
C LYS A 531 -6.47 31.91 -1.41
N ALA A 532 -6.28 30.69 -1.90
CA ALA A 532 -5.06 29.92 -1.66
C ALA A 532 -3.82 30.63 -2.23
N THR A 533 -3.94 31.23 -3.42
CA THR A 533 -2.84 31.95 -4.08
C THR A 533 -2.44 33.21 -3.32
N PHE A 534 -3.41 34.00 -2.84
CA PHE A 534 -3.11 35.21 -2.08
C PHE A 534 -2.48 34.91 -0.72
N LYS A 535 -2.87 33.80 -0.08
CA LYS A 535 -2.16 33.30 1.11
C LYS A 535 -0.69 33.04 0.79
N MET A 536 -0.39 32.32 -0.30
CA MET A 536 0.99 32.05 -0.74
C MET A 536 1.76 33.36 -0.97
N LEU A 537 1.17 34.33 -1.67
CA LEU A 537 1.83 35.60 -1.96
C LEU A 537 2.14 36.42 -0.71
N ASN A 538 1.22 36.45 0.27
CA ASN A 538 1.46 37.12 1.55
C ASN A 538 2.56 36.46 2.37
N ILE A 539 2.70 35.13 2.32
CA ILE A 539 3.84 34.43 2.92
C ILE A 539 5.15 34.94 2.34
N ILE A 540 5.26 34.88 1.02
CA ILE A 540 6.47 35.21 0.30
C ILE A 540 6.86 36.68 0.53
N GLU A 541 5.90 37.60 0.47
CA GLU A 541 6.17 39.03 0.67
C GLU A 541 6.54 39.36 2.13
N ASN A 542 6.07 38.58 3.10
CA ASN A 542 6.48 38.74 4.49
C ASN A 542 7.91 38.27 4.70
N GLU A 543 8.32 37.14 4.11
CA GLU A 543 9.69 36.63 4.20
C GLU A 543 10.75 37.52 3.51
N ILE A 544 10.37 38.28 2.50
CA ILE A 544 11.30 39.16 1.77
C ILE A 544 11.61 40.45 2.55
N THR A 545 10.78 40.78 3.53
CA THR A 545 10.89 42.04 4.27
C THR A 545 11.57 41.89 5.63
N GLU A 546 11.76 40.65 6.08
CA GLU A 546 12.68 40.29 7.17
C GLU A 546 14.12 40.13 6.63
#